data_47626585679e943e5219f51cf8e560e1
#
_entry.id   47626585679e943e5219f51cf8e560e1
#
_cell.length_a   1.000
_cell.length_b   1.000
_cell.length_c   1.000
_cell.angle_alpha   90.00
_cell.angle_beta   90.00
_cell.angle_gamma   90.00
#
_symmetry.space_group_name_H-M   'P 1'
#
loop_
_entity.id
_entity.type
_entity.pdbx_description
1 polymer ?
#
loop_
_entity_poly.entity_id
_entity_poly.type
_entity_poly.pdbx_seq_one_letter_code
_entity_poly.pdbx_strand_id
1 'polypeptide(L)'
;ADRVILQFPFYWYSSPALLKEWEDEVITAGWAYAGAHALKGKELKLVVTTGSDAAKYRKDGEYSHTMEELLSPFEVVAYKVGMNYAEPFLVQGTATIGDAELNQAAADYVSAILD
;
A
#
# COMPACT_ATOMS: atom_id res chain seq x y z
N ALA A 1 1.61 -13.73 -12.23
CA ALA A 1 2.06 -12.33 -12.25
C ALA A 1 3.35 -12.20 -11.45
N ASP A 2 4.17 -11.22 -11.80
CA ASP A 2 5.43 -10.96 -11.09
C ASP A 2 5.27 -9.88 -10.01
N ARG A 3 4.19 -9.11 -10.10
CA ARG A 3 3.90 -8.00 -9.20
C ARG A 3 2.45 -8.06 -8.75
N VAL A 4 2.23 -7.86 -7.46
CA VAL A 4 0.89 -7.70 -6.89
C VAL A 4 0.75 -6.25 -6.46
N ILE A 5 -0.27 -5.57 -6.95
CA ILE A 5 -0.55 -4.18 -6.61
C ILE A 5 -1.80 -4.15 -5.75
N LEU A 6 -1.68 -3.59 -4.55
CA LEU A 6 -2.82 -3.35 -3.66
C LEU A 6 -3.09 -1.85 -3.64
N GLN A 7 -4.18 -1.45 -4.28
CA GLN A 7 -4.60 -0.05 -4.36
C GLN A 7 -5.81 0.17 -3.47
N PHE A 8 -5.68 1.09 -2.51
CA PHE A 8 -6.76 1.33 -1.55
C PHE A 8 -6.73 2.74 -0.97
N PRO A 9 -7.89 3.27 -0.56
CA PRO A 9 -7.93 4.49 0.23
C PRO A 9 -7.53 4.19 1.68
N PHE A 10 -6.88 5.16 2.31
CA PHE A 10 -6.37 5.02 3.68
C PHE A 10 -7.49 5.31 4.66
N TYR A 11 -8.19 4.28 5.11
CA TYR A 11 -9.29 4.42 6.05
C TYR A 11 -8.82 4.18 7.48
N TRP A 12 -9.05 5.17 8.32
CA TRP A 12 -8.68 5.10 9.74
C TRP A 12 -7.24 4.64 9.94
N TYR A 13 -6.33 5.28 9.16
CA TYR A 13 -4.88 5.03 9.25
C TYR A 13 -4.49 3.59 8.91
N SER A 14 -5.29 2.93 8.10
CA SER A 14 -5.10 1.56 7.69
C SER A 14 -5.80 1.30 6.34
N SER A 15 -6.02 0.05 6.02
CA SER A 15 -6.74 -0.36 4.81
C SER A 15 -8.24 -0.48 5.08
N PRO A 16 -9.08 -0.45 4.01
CA PRO A 16 -10.48 -0.81 4.16
C PRO A 16 -10.62 -2.27 4.65
N ALA A 17 -11.73 -2.54 5.33
CA ALA A 17 -12.00 -3.88 5.87
C ALA A 17 -12.00 -4.97 4.79
N LEU A 18 -12.46 -4.65 3.60
CA LEU A 18 -12.49 -5.59 2.48
C LEU A 18 -11.09 -6.10 2.12
N LEU A 19 -10.07 -5.25 2.19
CA LEU A 19 -8.70 -5.67 1.91
C LEU A 19 -8.20 -6.65 2.97
N LYS A 20 -8.50 -6.40 4.23
CA LYS A 20 -8.13 -7.32 5.31
C LYS A 20 -8.83 -8.67 5.15
N GLU A 21 -10.09 -8.66 4.77
CA GLU A 21 -10.85 -9.87 4.46
C GLU A 21 -10.21 -10.65 3.32
N TRP A 22 -9.78 -9.95 2.27
CA TRP A 22 -9.07 -10.57 1.16
C TRP A 22 -7.77 -11.23 1.62
N GLU A 23 -7.00 -10.55 2.47
CA GLU A 23 -5.77 -11.14 3.03
C GLU A 23 -6.07 -12.41 3.83
N ASP A 24 -7.10 -12.37 4.65
CA ASP A 24 -7.46 -13.50 5.51
C ASP A 24 -7.92 -14.72 4.69
N GLU A 25 -8.56 -14.50 3.55
CA GLU A 25 -9.09 -15.59 2.72
C GLU A 25 -8.11 -16.09 1.66
N VAL A 26 -7.27 -15.23 1.14
CA VAL A 26 -6.38 -15.55 0.01
C VAL A 26 -4.98 -15.92 0.47
N ILE A 27 -4.42 -15.20 1.43
CA ILE A 27 -3.05 -15.44 1.92
C ILE A 27 -3.12 -16.50 3.02
N THR A 28 -3.18 -17.76 2.60
CA THR A 28 -3.43 -18.88 3.51
C THR A 28 -2.21 -19.76 3.69
N ALA A 29 -2.18 -20.48 4.83
CA ALA A 29 -1.18 -21.50 5.11
C ALA A 29 -1.29 -22.63 4.09
N GLY A 30 -0.14 -23.18 3.69
CA GLY A 30 -0.10 -24.24 2.69
C GLY A 30 -0.11 -23.74 1.24
N TRP A 31 -0.43 -22.46 1.03
CA TRP A 31 -0.37 -21.83 -0.30
C TRP A 31 0.66 -20.70 -0.34
N ALA A 32 0.54 -19.71 0.54
CA ALA A 32 1.44 -18.56 0.58
C ALA A 32 2.61 -18.76 1.54
N TYR A 33 2.43 -19.60 2.55
CA TYR A 33 3.45 -19.92 3.54
C TYR A 33 3.18 -21.30 4.15
N ALA A 34 4.10 -21.82 5.00
CA ALA A 34 3.93 -23.05 5.73
C ALA A 34 3.63 -24.29 4.84
N GLY A 35 4.44 -24.50 3.82
CA GLY A 35 4.33 -25.66 2.93
C GLY A 35 4.38 -25.35 1.45
N ALA A 36 3.90 -24.19 1.06
CA ALA A 36 4.04 -23.68 -0.29
C ALA A 36 4.44 -22.20 -0.24
N HIS A 37 4.97 -21.69 -1.35
CA HIS A 37 5.49 -20.31 -1.44
C HIS A 37 5.05 -19.69 -2.76
N ALA A 38 3.74 -19.68 -3.00
CA ALA A 38 3.17 -19.21 -4.27
C ALA A 38 3.52 -17.76 -4.62
N LEU A 39 3.78 -16.92 -3.60
CA LEU A 39 4.09 -15.50 -3.76
C LEU A 39 5.57 -15.18 -3.65
N LYS A 40 6.42 -16.17 -3.37
CA LYS A 40 7.84 -15.94 -3.15
C LYS A 40 8.51 -15.28 -4.36
N GLY A 41 9.29 -14.24 -4.11
CA GLY A 41 10.04 -13.52 -5.14
C GLY A 41 9.22 -12.51 -5.93
N LYS A 42 7.90 -12.48 -5.75
CA LYS A 42 7.05 -11.47 -6.40
C LYS A 42 7.17 -10.15 -5.66
N GLU A 43 6.89 -9.06 -6.38
CA GLU A 43 6.89 -7.71 -5.79
C GLU A 43 5.51 -7.39 -5.22
N LEU A 44 5.48 -6.81 -4.01
CA LEU A 44 4.27 -6.21 -3.45
C LEU A 44 4.40 -4.69 -3.53
N LYS A 45 3.49 -4.06 -4.27
CA LYS A 45 3.42 -2.61 -4.45
C LYS A 45 2.11 -2.09 -3.88
N LEU A 46 2.19 -1.20 -2.90
CA LEU A 46 1.01 -0.51 -2.37
C LEU A 46 0.79 0.79 -3.12
N VAL A 47 -0.46 1.09 -3.43
CA VAL A 47 -0.90 2.35 -4.00
C VAL A 47 -1.99 2.89 -3.09
N VAL A 48 -1.70 3.98 -2.38
CA VAL A 48 -2.55 4.44 -1.28
C VAL A 48 -2.94 5.90 -1.48
N THR A 49 -4.23 6.18 -1.36
CA THR A 49 -4.74 7.56 -1.35
C THR A 49 -5.10 7.95 0.07
N THR A 50 -4.73 9.18 0.46
CA THR A 50 -5.10 9.72 1.77
C THR A 50 -5.88 11.02 1.59
N GLY A 51 -6.94 11.22 2.38
CA GLY A 51 -7.68 12.48 2.38
C GLY A 51 -6.87 13.63 2.98
N SER A 52 -6.06 13.33 3.99
CA SER A 52 -5.22 14.30 4.68
C SER A 52 -3.92 14.58 3.93
N ASP A 53 -3.34 15.75 4.18
CA ASP A 53 -2.09 16.18 3.56
C ASP A 53 -0.89 15.39 4.09
N ALA A 54 0.15 15.29 3.27
CA ALA A 54 1.39 14.61 3.61
C ALA A 54 2.03 15.15 4.89
N ALA A 55 1.91 16.43 5.15
CA ALA A 55 2.50 17.07 6.34
C ALA A 55 1.98 16.51 7.67
N LYS A 56 0.78 15.93 7.67
CA LYS A 56 0.19 15.34 8.88
C LYS A 56 0.82 14.00 9.23
N TYR A 57 1.40 13.32 8.25
CA TYR A 57 2.00 11.98 8.40
C TYR A 57 3.51 12.10 8.65
N ARG A 58 3.87 12.83 9.69
CA ARG A 58 5.26 13.00 10.14
C ARG A 58 5.32 12.80 11.65
N LYS A 59 6.50 12.51 12.18
CA LYS A 59 6.67 12.39 13.62
C LYS A 59 6.36 13.69 14.33
N ASP A 60 6.66 14.83 13.71
CA ASP A 60 6.34 16.17 14.22
C ASP A 60 5.00 16.70 13.69
N GLY A 61 4.24 15.92 12.95
CA GLY A 61 2.94 16.29 12.40
C GLY A 61 1.78 15.92 13.30
N GLU A 62 0.56 16.20 12.83
CA GLU A 62 -0.66 15.98 13.62
C GLU A 62 -0.81 14.53 14.08
N TYR A 63 -0.47 13.58 13.21
CA TYR A 63 -0.66 12.16 13.52
C TYR A 63 0.55 11.49 14.18
N SER A 64 1.65 12.22 14.34
CA SER A 64 2.88 11.76 15.03
C SER A 64 3.50 10.49 14.44
N HIS A 65 3.06 10.05 13.27
CA HIS A 65 3.52 8.84 12.60
C HIS A 65 3.68 9.09 11.11
N THR A 66 4.70 8.47 10.51
CA THR A 66 4.90 8.51 9.06
C THR A 66 4.00 7.50 8.36
N MET A 67 3.78 7.69 7.05
CA MET A 67 3.07 6.69 6.25
C MET A 67 3.79 5.34 6.28
N GLU A 68 5.11 5.34 6.26
CA GLU A 68 5.91 4.10 6.33
C GLU A 68 5.60 3.33 7.60
N GLU A 69 5.52 4.02 8.75
CA GLU A 69 5.17 3.38 10.02
C GLU A 69 3.76 2.80 9.99
N LEU A 70 2.81 3.56 9.45
CA LEU A 70 1.41 3.15 9.42
C LEU A 70 1.14 2.02 8.42
N LEU A 71 1.96 1.91 7.38
CA LEU A 71 1.88 0.84 6.38
C LEU A 71 2.75 -0.38 6.72
N SER A 72 3.46 -0.35 7.82
CA SER A 72 4.38 -1.43 8.21
C SER A 72 3.73 -2.82 8.29
N PRO A 73 2.44 -2.99 8.64
CA PRO A 73 1.81 -4.32 8.59
C PRO A 73 1.90 -4.99 7.21
N PHE A 74 1.84 -4.23 6.13
CA PHE A 74 1.96 -4.77 4.77
C PHE A 74 3.39 -5.21 4.47
N GLU A 75 4.37 -4.50 4.99
CA GLU A 75 5.77 -4.91 4.89
C GLU A 75 6.01 -6.23 5.59
N VAL A 76 5.41 -6.41 6.77
CA VAL A 76 5.50 -7.67 7.52
C VAL A 76 4.84 -8.81 6.75
N VAL A 77 3.70 -8.56 6.10
CA VAL A 77 3.05 -9.55 5.24
C VAL A 77 4.01 -9.98 4.11
N ALA A 78 4.66 -9.01 3.46
CA ALA A 78 5.62 -9.31 2.40
C ALA A 78 6.74 -10.22 2.92
N TYR A 79 7.31 -9.91 4.06
CA TYR A 79 8.34 -10.76 4.68
C TYR A 79 7.83 -12.16 4.96
N LYS A 80 6.61 -12.27 5.50
CA LYS A 80 6.04 -13.57 5.86
C LYS A 80 5.87 -14.50 4.67
N VAL A 81 5.47 -13.94 3.52
CA VAL A 81 5.19 -14.74 2.32
C VAL A 81 6.34 -14.73 1.31
N GLY A 82 7.46 -14.08 1.64
CA GLY A 82 8.65 -14.06 0.78
C GLY A 82 8.58 -13.11 -0.41
N MET A 83 7.72 -12.11 -0.36
CA MET A 83 7.62 -11.08 -1.39
C MET A 83 8.64 -9.97 -1.17
N ASN A 84 8.99 -9.25 -2.24
CA ASN A 84 9.81 -8.05 -2.17
C ASN A 84 8.90 -6.84 -2.02
N TYR A 85 9.02 -6.14 -0.91
CA TYR A 85 8.20 -4.97 -0.61
C TYR A 85 8.77 -3.75 -1.30
N ALA A 86 8.01 -3.20 -2.27
CA ALA A 86 8.39 -2.00 -2.99
C ALA A 86 7.97 -0.74 -2.21
N GLU A 87 8.59 0.39 -2.53
CA GLU A 87 8.20 1.66 -1.95
C GLU A 87 6.74 1.99 -2.33
N PRO A 88 5.87 2.32 -1.36
CA PRO A 88 4.48 2.66 -1.67
C PRO A 88 4.36 3.90 -2.54
N PHE A 89 3.40 3.87 -3.46
CA PHE A 89 3.00 5.06 -4.22
C PHE A 89 1.85 5.74 -3.48
N LEU A 90 2.03 7.00 -3.12
CA LEU A 90 1.08 7.74 -2.29
C LEU A 90 0.49 8.92 -3.06
N VAL A 91 -0.84 9.09 -2.97
CA VAL A 91 -1.55 10.30 -3.42
C VAL A 91 -2.22 10.89 -2.19
N GLN A 92 -1.68 11.97 -1.68
CA GLN A 92 -2.09 12.54 -0.40
C GLN A 92 -2.80 13.88 -0.58
N GLY A 93 -3.68 14.22 0.38
CA GLY A 93 -4.44 15.45 0.34
C GLY A 93 -5.60 15.42 -0.65
N THR A 94 -6.18 14.25 -0.91
CA THR A 94 -7.25 14.13 -1.93
C THR A 94 -8.52 14.89 -1.58
N ALA A 95 -8.70 15.28 -0.31
CA ALA A 95 -9.85 16.09 0.10
C ALA A 95 -9.79 17.52 -0.46
N THR A 96 -8.59 18.02 -0.80
CA THR A 96 -8.38 19.41 -1.26
C THR A 96 -7.59 19.50 -2.56
N ILE A 97 -7.22 18.38 -3.16
CA ILE A 97 -6.43 18.38 -4.40
C ILE A 97 -7.26 18.89 -5.58
N GLY A 98 -6.65 19.69 -6.44
CA GLY A 98 -7.29 20.19 -7.67
C GLY A 98 -7.16 19.20 -8.83
N ASP A 99 -7.94 19.47 -9.90
CA ASP A 99 -7.98 18.59 -11.08
C ASP A 99 -6.61 18.43 -11.75
N ALA A 100 -5.84 19.50 -11.85
CA ALA A 100 -4.50 19.45 -12.46
C ALA A 100 -3.56 18.55 -11.68
N GLU A 101 -3.58 18.64 -10.35
CA GLU A 101 -2.76 17.81 -9.47
C GLU A 101 -3.21 16.34 -9.51
N LEU A 102 -4.53 16.12 -9.58
CA LEU A 102 -5.08 14.77 -9.69
C LEU A 102 -4.68 14.12 -11.01
N ASN A 103 -4.74 14.87 -12.12
CA ASN A 103 -4.30 14.38 -13.43
C ASN A 103 -2.81 14.06 -13.45
N GLN A 104 -1.99 14.87 -12.78
CA GLN A 104 -0.56 14.60 -12.65
C GLN A 104 -0.32 13.34 -11.81
N ALA A 105 -1.05 13.16 -10.74
CA ALA A 105 -0.94 11.97 -9.90
C ALA A 105 -1.29 10.71 -10.70
N ALA A 106 -2.32 10.76 -11.54
CA ALA A 106 -2.69 9.65 -12.40
C ALA A 106 -1.58 9.31 -13.40
N ALA A 107 -0.94 10.31 -14.00
CA ALA A 107 0.20 10.09 -14.91
C ALA A 107 1.40 9.49 -14.16
N ASP A 108 1.68 9.99 -12.97
CA ASP A 108 2.76 9.49 -12.13
C ASP A 108 2.52 8.03 -11.71
N TYR A 109 1.26 7.68 -11.44
CA TYR A 109 0.87 6.30 -11.14
C TYR A 109 1.17 5.38 -12.32
N VAL A 110 0.78 5.76 -13.52
CA VAL A 110 1.05 4.96 -14.72
C VAL A 110 2.55 4.71 -14.86
N SER A 111 3.38 5.74 -14.69
CA SER A 111 4.82 5.58 -14.72
C SER A 111 5.33 4.65 -13.64
N ALA A 112 4.80 4.75 -12.44
CA ALA A 112 5.24 3.94 -11.29
C ALA A 112 4.94 2.45 -11.49
N ILE A 113 3.83 2.10 -12.12
CA ILE A 113 3.47 0.70 -12.32
C ILE A 113 4.08 0.09 -13.58
N LEU A 114 4.45 0.89 -14.58
CA LEU A 114 5.08 0.39 -15.81
C LEU A 114 6.59 0.26 -15.68
N ASP A 115 7.18 0.96 -14.74
CA ASP A 115 8.61 0.87 -14.43
C ASP A 115 8.87 -0.34 -13.52
#